data_c15ef0454577a6c36cf7db5815e6e86a
#
_entry.id   c15ef0454577a6c36cf7db5815e6e86a
#
_cell.length_a   1.000
_cell.length_b   1.000
_cell.length_c   1.000
_cell.angle_alpha   90.00
_cell.angle_beta   90.00
_cell.angle_gamma   90.00
#
_symmetry.space_group_name_H-M   'P 1'
#
loop_
_entity.id
_entity.type
_entity.pdbx_description
1 polymer ?
#
loop_
_entity_poly.entity_id
_entity_poly.type
_entity_poly.pdbx_seq_one_letter_code
_entity_poly.pdbx_strand_id
1 'polypeptide(L)'
;ADNGFVYLTYTKPTEPRRTVALARGRFDGSALRDVRDIFVADSWGGAVAGSRIVFAPDGTLYMTLGGAFGGRRDVAQDPSAHAGKVLRLRDDGSVPDDNPFVGREGYKPEIFSFGHRNQNGAAIHPETGELWAAEHSTQGGDEVNVILAGRNYGWPLVSYGREYTGARVAERPWQMAMQQPVVLWVPSIAPSGLTFYTGDRFPNWQGNLFVGGMMTGRVPQTGHLERIVLNQYGEEVRREWLLAELKQRIRDVRQGPDGLLYVLTEENEAALLRIEPVTLQPPAL
;
A
#
# COMPACT_ATOMS: atom_id res chain seq x y z
N ALA A 1 19.57 -0.55 -0.96
CA ALA A 1 20.34 -0.66 -2.21
C ALA A 1 21.74 -1.21 -2.00
N ASP A 2 22.16 -1.44 -0.76
CA ASP A 2 23.57 -1.68 -0.44
C ASP A 2 24.04 -3.13 -0.68
N ASN A 3 23.11 -4.07 -0.84
CA ASN A 3 23.41 -5.49 -1.09
C ASN A 3 23.37 -5.89 -2.57
N GLY A 4 23.03 -4.99 -3.49
CA GLY A 4 22.93 -5.25 -4.93
C GLY A 4 21.79 -6.16 -5.34
N PHE A 5 20.83 -6.46 -4.44
CA PHE A 5 19.65 -7.23 -4.77
C PHE A 5 18.48 -6.34 -5.20
N VAL A 6 17.69 -6.86 -6.13
CA VAL A 6 16.37 -6.37 -6.49
C VAL A 6 15.34 -7.36 -5.97
N TYR A 7 14.29 -6.85 -5.35
CA TYR A 7 13.19 -7.63 -4.78
C TYR A 7 11.91 -7.35 -5.55
N LEU A 8 11.13 -8.38 -5.80
CA LEU A 8 9.87 -8.25 -6.51
C LEU A 8 8.84 -9.23 -5.96
N THR A 9 7.59 -8.78 -5.88
CA THR A 9 6.45 -9.66 -5.65
C THR A 9 5.75 -9.94 -6.98
N TYR A 10 5.32 -11.17 -7.17
CA TYR A 10 4.63 -11.58 -8.38
C TYR A 10 3.60 -12.66 -8.12
N THR A 11 2.66 -12.80 -9.05
CA THR A 11 1.70 -13.90 -9.03
C THR A 11 2.37 -15.19 -9.46
N LYS A 12 2.46 -16.16 -8.53
CA LYS A 12 2.99 -17.49 -8.80
C LYS A 12 1.84 -18.47 -9.02
N PRO A 13 1.80 -19.21 -10.16
CA PRO A 13 0.84 -20.29 -10.34
C PRO A 13 1.15 -21.45 -9.40
N THR A 14 0.10 -22.04 -8.83
CA THR A 14 0.15 -23.21 -7.92
C THR A 14 -0.96 -24.20 -8.29
N GLU A 15 -1.15 -24.46 -9.55
CA GLU A 15 -2.23 -25.23 -10.18
C GLU A 15 -3.11 -26.07 -9.23
N PRO A 16 -4.44 -25.89 -9.29
CA PRO A 16 -5.21 -24.97 -10.12
C PRO A 16 -5.36 -23.54 -9.53
N ARG A 17 -4.58 -23.21 -8.52
CA ARG A 17 -4.64 -21.97 -7.75
C ARG A 17 -3.47 -21.04 -8.12
N ARG A 18 -3.44 -19.90 -7.46
CA ARG A 18 -2.37 -18.90 -7.54
C ARG A 18 -1.99 -18.42 -6.16
N THR A 19 -0.78 -17.90 -6.02
CA THR A 19 -0.30 -17.25 -4.80
C THR A 19 0.53 -16.03 -5.14
N VAL A 20 0.94 -15.28 -4.12
CA VAL A 20 1.96 -14.24 -4.23
C VAL A 20 3.28 -14.80 -3.71
N ALA A 21 4.32 -14.65 -4.50
CA ALA A 21 5.68 -14.95 -4.10
C ALA A 21 6.51 -13.67 -4.02
N LEU A 22 7.48 -13.66 -3.11
CA LEU A 22 8.56 -12.68 -3.03
C LEU A 22 9.83 -13.33 -3.54
N ALA A 23 10.39 -12.77 -4.59
CA ALA A 23 11.66 -13.19 -5.14
C ALA A 23 12.72 -12.10 -4.98
N ARG A 24 13.99 -12.50 -4.97
CA ARG A 24 15.13 -11.60 -5.12
C ARG A 24 16.10 -12.11 -6.16
N GLY A 25 16.81 -11.20 -6.83
CA GLY A 25 17.87 -11.49 -7.78
C GLY A 25 18.87 -10.35 -7.82
N ARG A 26 20.04 -10.57 -8.44
CA ARG A 26 21.05 -9.54 -8.66
C ARG A 26 20.83 -8.88 -10.01
N PHE A 27 20.86 -7.55 -10.05
CA PHE A 27 20.78 -6.80 -11.29
C PHE A 27 22.20 -6.53 -11.80
N ASP A 28 22.51 -7.00 -13.01
CA ASP A 28 23.81 -6.86 -13.65
C ASP A 28 23.95 -5.63 -14.56
N GLY A 29 22.93 -4.76 -14.55
CA GLY A 29 22.82 -3.60 -15.43
C GLY A 29 21.95 -3.83 -16.66
N SER A 30 21.61 -5.08 -16.98
CA SER A 30 20.77 -5.44 -18.13
C SER A 30 19.67 -6.45 -17.78
N ALA A 31 19.93 -7.35 -16.83
CA ALA A 31 19.02 -8.41 -16.45
C ALA A 31 19.14 -8.76 -14.96
N LEU A 32 18.10 -9.39 -14.44
CA LEU A 32 18.15 -10.03 -13.11
C LEU A 32 18.77 -11.42 -13.23
N ARG A 33 19.77 -11.68 -12.41
CA ARG A 33 20.49 -12.98 -12.29
C ARG A 33 20.16 -13.64 -10.97
N ASP A 34 20.32 -14.97 -10.92
CA ASP A 34 20.13 -15.78 -9.72
C ASP A 34 18.80 -15.53 -9.02
N VAL A 35 17.74 -15.30 -9.81
CA VAL A 35 16.40 -15.03 -9.29
C VAL A 35 15.88 -16.25 -8.57
N ARG A 36 15.51 -16.08 -7.31
CA ARG A 36 14.91 -17.13 -6.50
C ARG A 36 13.80 -16.61 -5.60
N ASP A 37 12.81 -17.44 -5.37
CA ASP A 37 11.80 -17.16 -4.35
C ASP A 37 12.44 -17.28 -2.97
N ILE A 38 12.22 -16.25 -2.15
CA ILE A 38 12.63 -16.24 -0.74
C ILE A 38 11.43 -16.35 0.20
N PHE A 39 10.22 -16.12 -0.30
CA PHE A 39 8.98 -16.36 0.41
C PHE A 39 7.86 -16.68 -0.58
N VAL A 40 7.00 -17.63 -0.20
CA VAL A 40 5.80 -17.99 -0.98
C VAL A 40 4.61 -18.05 -0.03
N ALA A 41 3.61 -17.20 -0.26
CA ALA A 41 2.41 -17.17 0.54
C ALA A 41 1.52 -18.41 0.29
N ASP A 42 0.54 -18.65 1.17
CA ASP A 42 -0.46 -19.71 0.95
C ASP A 42 -1.15 -19.52 -0.40
N SER A 43 -1.48 -20.62 -1.04
CA SER A 43 -2.21 -20.59 -2.30
C SER A 43 -3.68 -20.24 -2.08
N TRP A 44 -4.20 -19.31 -2.88
CA TRP A 44 -5.63 -19.03 -2.95
C TRP A 44 -6.09 -18.90 -4.40
N GLY A 45 -7.33 -19.30 -4.63
CA GLY A 45 -7.96 -19.20 -5.95
C GLY A 45 -8.51 -17.78 -6.20
N GLY A 46 -8.74 -17.46 -7.47
CA GLY A 46 -9.35 -16.19 -7.88
C GLY A 46 -8.36 -15.11 -8.28
N ALA A 47 -8.80 -13.86 -8.29
CA ALA A 47 -7.98 -12.71 -8.60
C ALA A 47 -6.87 -12.56 -7.56
N VAL A 48 -5.65 -12.38 -8.03
CA VAL A 48 -4.52 -12.10 -7.17
C VAL A 48 -4.60 -10.65 -6.70
N ALA A 49 -4.32 -10.49 -5.44
CA ALA A 49 -4.40 -9.24 -4.74
C ALA A 49 -3.15 -8.38 -4.91
N GLY A 50 -3.27 -7.11 -4.53
CA GLY A 50 -2.14 -6.21 -4.38
C GLY A 50 -1.11 -6.74 -3.40
N SER A 51 0.16 -6.49 -3.71
CA SER A 51 1.28 -6.70 -2.80
C SER A 51 2.28 -5.57 -2.99
N ARG A 52 2.77 -5.03 -1.88
CA ARG A 52 3.85 -4.03 -1.84
C ARG A 52 4.93 -4.52 -0.89
N ILE A 53 6.17 -4.18 -1.20
CA ILE A 53 7.31 -4.39 -0.31
C ILE A 53 7.94 -3.05 0.03
N VAL A 54 8.30 -2.90 1.29
CA VAL A 54 8.98 -1.71 1.82
C VAL A 54 10.04 -2.16 2.80
N PHE A 55 11.27 -1.66 2.66
CA PHE A 55 12.34 -1.92 3.61
C PHE A 55 12.23 -0.96 4.79
N ALA A 56 12.33 -1.52 5.97
CA ALA A 56 12.43 -0.77 7.21
C ALA A 56 13.88 -0.33 7.48
N PRO A 57 14.10 0.70 8.33
CA PRO A 57 15.44 1.15 8.69
C PRO A 57 16.31 0.09 9.36
N ASP A 58 15.71 -0.92 10.01
CA ASP A 58 16.40 -2.04 10.66
C ASP A 58 16.85 -3.14 9.68
N GLY A 59 16.61 -2.96 8.38
CA GLY A 59 16.96 -3.91 7.33
C GLY A 59 15.93 -5.03 7.12
N THR A 60 14.88 -5.10 7.91
CA THR A 60 13.74 -5.98 7.64
C THR A 60 12.90 -5.41 6.49
N LEU A 61 12.00 -6.20 5.93
CA LEU A 61 11.05 -5.75 4.93
C LEU A 61 9.61 -6.07 5.38
N TYR A 62 8.71 -5.17 5.05
CA TYR A 62 7.29 -5.43 5.12
C TYR A 62 6.76 -5.83 3.75
N MET A 63 5.87 -6.84 3.74
CA MET A 63 5.18 -7.28 2.54
C MET A 63 3.68 -7.27 2.80
N THR A 64 2.94 -6.46 2.05
CA THR A 64 1.48 -6.46 2.13
C THR A 64 0.90 -7.59 1.29
N LEU A 65 -0.17 -8.20 1.77
CA LEU A 65 -0.89 -9.28 1.09
C LEU A 65 -2.39 -9.02 1.18
N GLY A 66 -2.95 -8.50 0.10
CA GLY A 66 -4.39 -8.35 -0.05
C GLY A 66 -5.11 -9.70 -0.26
N GLY A 67 -6.23 -9.69 -0.97
CA GLY A 67 -6.95 -10.91 -1.38
C GLY A 67 -8.05 -11.37 -0.43
N ALA A 68 -8.29 -10.64 0.64
CA ALA A 68 -9.39 -10.90 1.55
C ALA A 68 -10.69 -10.20 1.08
N PHE A 69 -11.22 -10.61 -0.08
CA PHE A 69 -12.45 -10.06 -0.65
C PHE A 69 -13.30 -11.12 -1.36
N GLY A 70 -14.52 -10.73 -1.75
CA GLY A 70 -15.50 -11.66 -2.30
C GLY A 70 -15.87 -12.74 -1.28
N GLY A 71 -16.03 -13.97 -1.70
CA GLY A 71 -16.35 -15.12 -0.85
C GLY A 71 -15.25 -15.53 0.14
N ARG A 72 -14.13 -14.82 0.20
CA ARG A 72 -12.98 -15.11 1.07
C ARG A 72 -12.63 -13.98 2.03
N ARG A 73 -13.50 -13.03 2.24
CA ARG A 73 -13.21 -11.86 3.08
C ARG A 73 -12.85 -12.24 4.53
N ASP A 74 -13.43 -13.32 5.06
CA ASP A 74 -13.22 -13.74 6.45
C ASP A 74 -11.80 -14.24 6.73
N VAL A 75 -11.03 -14.62 5.70
CA VAL A 75 -9.62 -15.02 5.87
C VAL A 75 -8.74 -13.88 6.40
N ALA A 76 -9.19 -12.61 6.29
CA ALA A 76 -8.47 -11.48 6.90
C ALA A 76 -8.34 -11.63 8.43
N GLN A 77 -9.30 -12.29 9.06
CA GLN A 77 -9.32 -12.54 10.51
C GLN A 77 -8.69 -13.88 10.90
N ASP A 78 -8.38 -14.74 9.92
CA ASP A 78 -7.77 -16.06 10.17
C ASP A 78 -6.24 -15.90 10.29
N PRO A 79 -5.65 -16.09 11.49
CA PRO A 79 -4.22 -15.93 11.70
C PRO A 79 -3.37 -17.04 11.07
N SER A 80 -3.99 -18.12 10.59
CA SER A 80 -3.33 -19.22 9.90
C SER A 80 -3.19 -19.02 8.39
N ALA A 81 -3.73 -17.89 7.85
CA ALA A 81 -3.73 -17.56 6.43
C ALA A 81 -3.00 -16.24 6.15
N HIS A 82 -2.37 -16.12 4.96
CA HIS A 82 -1.62 -14.91 4.57
C HIS A 82 -2.48 -13.81 3.94
N ALA A 83 -3.62 -14.14 3.35
CA ALA A 83 -4.47 -13.13 2.71
C ALA A 83 -5.04 -12.13 3.72
N GLY A 84 -4.99 -10.84 3.41
CA GLY A 84 -5.44 -9.76 4.29
C GLY A 84 -4.48 -9.49 5.46
N LYS A 85 -3.18 -9.62 5.23
CA LYS A 85 -2.12 -9.45 6.23
C LYS A 85 -1.05 -8.47 5.75
N VAL A 86 -0.30 -7.93 6.70
CA VAL A 86 1.04 -7.41 6.49
C VAL A 86 2.01 -8.38 7.13
N LEU A 87 3.02 -8.79 6.39
CA LEU A 87 4.10 -9.65 6.86
C LEU A 87 5.35 -8.81 7.14
N ARG A 88 6.18 -9.25 8.09
CA ARG A 88 7.53 -8.72 8.30
C ARG A 88 8.54 -9.86 8.19
N LEU A 89 9.51 -9.68 7.31
CA LEU A 89 10.52 -10.68 6.95
C LEU A 89 11.91 -10.05 7.00
N ARG A 90 12.94 -10.89 7.13
CA ARG A 90 14.32 -10.50 6.82
C ARG A 90 14.50 -10.47 5.29
N ASP A 91 15.59 -9.91 4.84
CA ASP A 91 15.91 -9.76 3.41
C ASP A 91 16.16 -11.10 2.69
N ASP A 92 16.35 -12.19 3.44
CA ASP A 92 16.46 -13.54 2.94
C ASP A 92 15.14 -14.33 2.94
N GLY A 93 14.05 -13.71 3.42
CA GLY A 93 12.72 -14.30 3.56
C GLY A 93 12.46 -14.99 4.89
N SER A 94 13.45 -15.08 5.78
CA SER A 94 13.26 -15.64 7.12
C SER A 94 12.46 -14.71 8.03
N VAL A 95 11.87 -15.31 9.07
CA VAL A 95 11.04 -14.58 10.03
C VAL A 95 11.92 -13.94 11.12
N PRO A 96 11.78 -12.64 11.42
CA PRO A 96 12.40 -12.03 12.58
C PRO A 96 11.89 -12.62 13.90
N ASP A 97 12.80 -12.82 14.87
CA ASP A 97 12.48 -13.48 16.15
C ASP A 97 11.57 -12.61 17.04
N ASP A 98 11.55 -11.30 16.79
CA ASP A 98 10.77 -10.29 17.49
C ASP A 98 9.41 -9.98 16.80
N ASN A 99 9.00 -10.78 15.82
CA ASN A 99 7.68 -10.64 15.24
C ASN A 99 6.57 -10.93 16.27
N PRO A 100 5.42 -10.22 16.21
CA PRO A 100 4.42 -10.22 17.28
C PRO A 100 3.75 -11.57 17.54
N PHE A 101 3.83 -12.51 16.59
CA PHE A 101 3.15 -13.80 16.68
C PHE A 101 4.12 -14.99 16.70
N VAL A 102 5.43 -14.76 16.83
CA VAL A 102 6.41 -15.83 17.02
C VAL A 102 6.09 -16.63 18.28
N GLY A 103 6.05 -17.97 18.17
CA GLY A 103 5.73 -18.87 19.26
C GLY A 103 4.25 -18.91 19.67
N ARG A 104 3.36 -18.16 19.00
CA ARG A 104 1.93 -18.21 19.28
C ARG A 104 1.23 -19.29 18.46
N GLU A 105 0.66 -20.28 19.16
CA GLU A 105 -0.05 -21.38 18.53
C GLU A 105 -1.22 -20.88 17.66
N GLY A 106 -1.39 -21.46 16.47
CA GLY A 106 -2.42 -21.09 15.50
C GLY A 106 -2.13 -19.85 14.68
N TYR A 107 -1.01 -19.15 14.93
CA TYR A 107 -0.61 -17.97 14.18
C TYR A 107 0.61 -18.24 13.31
N LYS A 108 0.61 -17.71 12.10
CA LYS A 108 1.82 -17.70 11.27
C LYS A 108 2.79 -16.65 11.81
N PRO A 109 4.06 -17.04 12.08
CA PRO A 109 5.02 -16.16 12.75
C PRO A 109 5.49 -14.97 11.91
N GLU A 110 5.36 -15.03 10.59
CA GLU A 110 5.68 -13.92 9.67
C GLU A 110 4.65 -12.80 9.67
N ILE A 111 3.45 -13.00 10.24
CA ILE A 111 2.41 -11.98 10.30
C ILE A 111 2.84 -10.84 11.23
N PHE A 112 2.76 -9.61 10.74
CA PHE A 112 2.98 -8.39 11.50
C PHE A 112 1.66 -7.75 11.95
N SER A 113 0.66 -7.69 11.05
CA SER A 113 -0.71 -7.23 11.33
C SER A 113 -1.73 -7.98 10.47
N PHE A 114 -3.01 -7.90 10.85
CA PHE A 114 -4.08 -8.64 10.18
C PHE A 114 -5.40 -7.84 10.12
N GLY A 115 -6.40 -8.39 9.45
CA GLY A 115 -7.69 -7.72 9.31
C GLY A 115 -7.69 -6.64 8.21
N HIS A 116 -6.89 -6.84 7.18
CA HIS A 116 -6.81 -5.98 5.99
C HIS A 116 -7.61 -6.57 4.82
N ARG A 117 -8.00 -5.71 3.87
CA ARG A 117 -8.70 -6.16 2.67
C ARG A 117 -7.76 -6.28 1.47
N ASN A 118 -7.16 -5.18 1.03
CA ASN A 118 -6.33 -5.15 -0.18
C ASN A 118 -5.42 -3.91 -0.23
N GLN A 119 -4.25 -4.03 0.37
CA GLN A 119 -3.27 -2.95 0.43
C GLN A 119 -2.53 -2.82 -0.92
N ASN A 120 -2.55 -1.63 -1.51
CA ASN A 120 -1.91 -1.34 -2.80
C ASN A 120 -0.82 -0.26 -2.72
N GLY A 121 -0.71 0.46 -1.62
CA GLY A 121 0.33 1.43 -1.34
C GLY A 121 1.00 1.14 0.00
N ALA A 122 2.30 1.40 0.10
CA ALA A 122 3.02 1.32 1.37
C ALA A 122 4.27 2.21 1.35
N ALA A 123 4.57 2.85 2.47
CA ALA A 123 5.78 3.64 2.69
C ALA A 123 6.15 3.66 4.17
N ILE A 124 7.44 3.89 4.46
CA ILE A 124 7.92 4.19 5.81
C ILE A 124 7.80 5.69 6.05
N HIS A 125 7.24 6.06 7.19
CA HIS A 125 7.21 7.46 7.61
C HIS A 125 8.65 7.94 7.89
N PRO A 126 9.09 9.05 7.30
CA PRO A 126 10.51 9.42 7.31
C PRO A 126 11.05 9.79 8.71
N GLU A 127 10.20 10.25 9.60
CA GLU A 127 10.61 10.69 10.95
C GLU A 127 10.37 9.62 12.00
N THR A 128 9.22 8.92 11.95
CA THR A 128 8.85 7.94 12.99
C THR A 128 9.34 6.53 12.69
N GLY A 129 9.65 6.23 11.41
CA GLY A 129 10.02 4.87 10.98
C GLY A 129 8.83 3.90 10.91
N GLU A 130 7.62 4.35 11.15
CA GLU A 130 6.40 3.53 11.10
C GLU A 130 6.00 3.20 9.67
N LEU A 131 5.47 2.01 9.48
CA LEU A 131 4.89 1.61 8.20
C LEU A 131 3.50 2.24 8.04
N TRP A 132 3.27 2.90 6.92
CA TRP A 132 1.97 3.38 6.48
C TRP A 132 1.52 2.60 5.24
N ALA A 133 0.25 2.21 5.18
CA ALA A 133 -0.30 1.47 4.06
C ALA A 133 -1.66 2.04 3.62
N ALA A 134 -1.84 2.13 2.29
CA ALA A 134 -3.12 2.49 1.68
C ALA A 134 -3.81 1.24 1.16
N GLU A 135 -5.11 1.10 1.44
CA GLU A 135 -5.87 -0.07 1.03
C GLU A 135 -7.23 0.24 0.42
N HIS A 136 -7.60 -0.60 -0.54
CA HIS A 136 -8.93 -0.58 -1.15
C HIS A 136 -9.97 -1.23 -0.25
N SER A 137 -11.08 -0.55 -0.07
CA SER A 137 -12.32 -1.15 0.40
C SER A 137 -13.23 -1.56 -0.77
N THR A 138 -14.53 -1.37 -0.66
CA THR A 138 -15.53 -1.67 -1.68
C THR A 138 -16.05 -0.37 -2.33
N GLN A 139 -17.26 0.08 -2.01
CA GLN A 139 -17.77 1.39 -2.43
C GLN A 139 -17.65 2.38 -1.26
N GLY A 140 -16.54 3.11 -1.20
CA GLY A 140 -16.13 3.88 -0.03
C GLY A 140 -15.46 3.03 1.04
N GLY A 141 -14.85 3.70 2.01
CA GLY A 141 -14.09 3.04 3.07
C GLY A 141 -12.67 2.64 2.66
N ASP A 142 -12.13 3.21 1.59
CA ASP A 142 -10.68 3.15 1.33
C ASP A 142 -9.94 3.90 2.42
N GLU A 143 -8.76 3.43 2.78
CA GLU A 143 -8.08 3.85 4.00
C GLU A 143 -6.58 4.08 3.78
N VAL A 144 -6.00 4.95 4.61
CA VAL A 144 -4.57 4.89 4.97
C VAL A 144 -4.47 4.58 6.45
N ASN A 145 -3.68 3.58 6.76
CA ASN A 145 -3.45 3.09 8.11
C ASN A 145 -1.98 3.21 8.51
N VAL A 146 -1.71 3.57 9.78
CA VAL A 146 -0.42 3.31 10.43
C VAL A 146 -0.41 1.85 10.86
N ILE A 147 0.57 1.09 10.40
CA ILE A 147 0.62 -0.36 10.60
C ILE A 147 1.45 -0.70 11.84
N LEU A 148 0.78 -1.18 12.87
CA LEU A 148 1.35 -1.51 14.18
C LEU A 148 1.44 -3.02 14.40
N ALA A 149 2.47 -3.46 15.10
CA ALA A 149 2.72 -4.87 15.40
C ALA A 149 1.55 -5.51 16.16
N GLY A 150 1.09 -6.66 15.69
CA GLY A 150 0.07 -7.49 16.35
C GLY A 150 -1.35 -6.92 16.29
N ARG A 151 -1.59 -5.83 15.56
CA ARG A 151 -2.89 -5.16 15.54
C ARG A 151 -3.84 -5.70 14.47
N ASN A 152 -5.14 -5.62 14.79
CA ASN A 152 -6.25 -5.97 13.90
C ASN A 152 -6.88 -4.70 13.31
N TYR A 153 -6.99 -4.64 11.97
CA TYR A 153 -7.57 -3.52 11.21
C TYR A 153 -9.04 -3.72 10.85
N GLY A 154 -9.60 -4.81 11.32
CA GLY A 154 -11.05 -5.00 11.44
C GLY A 154 -11.75 -5.56 10.22
N TRP A 155 -11.21 -5.52 9.00
CA TRP A 155 -11.88 -6.11 7.84
C TRP A 155 -12.12 -7.60 8.02
N PRO A 156 -13.31 -8.17 7.71
CA PRO A 156 -14.55 -7.50 7.26
C PRO A 156 -15.53 -7.21 8.41
N LEU A 157 -15.12 -7.38 9.68
CA LEU A 157 -15.98 -7.24 10.86
C LEU A 157 -16.42 -5.80 11.09
N VAL A 158 -15.61 -4.85 10.68
CA VAL A 158 -15.91 -3.41 10.62
C VAL A 158 -15.54 -2.87 9.24
N SER A 159 -16.28 -1.88 8.75
CA SER A 159 -15.99 -1.19 7.49
C SER A 159 -16.86 0.05 7.34
N TYR A 160 -16.27 1.10 6.79
CA TYR A 160 -16.98 2.31 6.35
C TYR A 160 -17.63 2.13 4.96
N GLY A 161 -17.29 1.06 4.26
CA GLY A 161 -17.71 0.79 2.89
C GLY A 161 -19.08 0.13 2.76
N ARG A 162 -19.54 0.11 1.51
CA ARG A 162 -20.74 -0.62 1.08
C ARG A 162 -20.36 -1.65 0.04
N GLU A 163 -21.08 -2.75 0.00
CA GLU A 163 -21.00 -3.72 -1.08
C GLU A 163 -21.41 -3.08 -2.42
N TYR A 164 -21.01 -3.70 -3.51
CA TYR A 164 -21.41 -3.22 -4.86
C TYR A 164 -22.91 -3.30 -5.12
N THR A 165 -23.65 -4.01 -4.29
CA THR A 165 -25.11 -4.05 -4.23
C THR A 165 -25.72 -2.87 -3.48
N GLY A 166 -24.91 -2.05 -2.80
CA GLY A 166 -25.35 -0.95 -1.92
C GLY A 166 -25.54 -1.32 -0.45
N ALA A 167 -25.56 -2.63 -0.11
CA ALA A 167 -25.65 -3.09 1.27
C ALA A 167 -24.41 -2.67 2.08
N ARG A 168 -24.53 -2.57 3.40
CA ARG A 168 -23.36 -2.37 4.27
C ARG A 168 -22.46 -3.61 4.22
N VAL A 169 -21.15 -3.41 4.24
CA VAL A 169 -20.16 -4.48 4.40
C VAL A 169 -20.22 -5.06 5.80
N ALA A 170 -20.33 -4.20 6.81
CA ALA A 170 -20.43 -4.53 8.22
C ALA A 170 -21.51 -3.69 8.88
N GLU A 171 -22.04 -4.16 10.01
CA GLU A 171 -23.04 -3.40 10.78
C GLU A 171 -22.45 -2.09 11.35
N ARG A 172 -21.18 -2.12 11.72
CA ARG A 172 -20.47 -1.02 12.37
C ARG A 172 -19.25 -0.60 11.55
N PRO A 173 -18.95 0.71 11.48
CA PRO A 173 -17.75 1.19 10.82
C PRO A 173 -16.48 0.97 11.66
N TRP A 174 -16.59 0.87 12.97
CA TRP A 174 -15.49 0.69 13.91
C TRP A 174 -15.87 -0.16 15.11
N GLN A 175 -14.86 -0.70 15.80
CA GLN A 175 -15.03 -1.45 17.05
C GLN A 175 -13.81 -1.22 17.93
N MET A 176 -14.04 -1.22 19.26
CA MET A 176 -12.95 -1.15 20.25
C MET A 176 -11.94 -2.29 20.02
N ALA A 177 -10.67 -2.04 20.24
CA ALA A 177 -9.53 -2.93 19.99
C ALA A 177 -9.20 -3.19 18.51
N MET A 178 -9.91 -2.59 17.55
CA MET A 178 -9.52 -2.55 16.14
C MET A 178 -8.93 -1.19 15.80
N GLN A 179 -7.87 -1.19 14.98
CA GLN A 179 -7.22 0.05 14.58
C GLN A 179 -8.11 0.85 13.63
N GLN A 180 -8.07 2.16 13.79
CA GLN A 180 -8.81 3.08 12.94
C GLN A 180 -7.88 3.72 11.91
N PRO A 181 -8.37 4.01 10.71
CA PRO A 181 -7.57 4.67 9.69
C PRO A 181 -7.24 6.12 10.08
N VAL A 182 -6.07 6.58 9.61
CA VAL A 182 -5.68 7.99 9.67
C VAL A 182 -6.40 8.79 8.58
N VAL A 183 -6.54 8.19 7.40
CA VAL A 183 -7.25 8.79 6.26
C VAL A 183 -8.33 7.84 5.78
N LEU A 184 -9.50 8.39 5.51
CA LEU A 184 -10.67 7.65 5.04
C LEU A 184 -11.27 8.34 3.81
N TRP A 185 -11.66 7.54 2.79
CA TRP A 185 -12.36 8.02 1.61
C TRP A 185 -13.76 7.42 1.48
N VAL A 186 -14.75 8.30 1.44
CA VAL A 186 -16.14 7.99 1.09
C VAL A 186 -16.63 9.14 0.21
N PRO A 187 -16.75 8.93 -1.10
CA PRO A 187 -16.59 7.68 -1.86
C PRO A 187 -15.15 7.21 -1.98
N SER A 188 -14.98 5.96 -2.42
CA SER A 188 -13.69 5.32 -2.72
C SER A 188 -12.92 6.09 -3.79
N ILE A 189 -11.59 6.20 -3.67
CA ILE A 189 -10.69 6.72 -4.71
C ILE A 189 -9.87 5.62 -5.38
N ALA A 190 -9.98 4.39 -4.90
CA ALA A 190 -9.14 3.26 -5.29
C ALA A 190 -7.64 3.60 -5.12
N PRO A 191 -7.14 3.78 -3.89
CA PRO A 191 -5.79 4.24 -3.61
C PRO A 191 -4.75 3.24 -4.10
N SER A 192 -3.68 3.73 -4.69
CA SER A 192 -2.61 2.93 -5.30
C SER A 192 -1.27 3.15 -4.60
N GLY A 193 -0.26 3.67 -5.29
CA GLY A 193 1.02 4.00 -4.68
C GLY A 193 0.91 5.06 -3.59
N LEU A 194 1.83 5.00 -2.63
CA LEU A 194 1.88 5.91 -1.50
C LEU A 194 3.34 6.28 -1.23
N THR A 195 3.61 7.57 -0.95
CA THR A 195 4.93 8.05 -0.55
C THR A 195 4.84 9.30 0.31
N PHE A 196 5.78 9.48 1.23
CA PHE A 196 6.04 10.76 1.88
C PHE A 196 7.02 11.56 1.05
N TYR A 197 6.82 12.88 0.95
CA TYR A 197 7.76 13.75 0.30
C TYR A 197 8.79 14.28 1.30
N THR A 198 10.06 14.05 1.02
CA THR A 198 11.21 14.46 1.87
C THR A 198 12.21 15.34 1.11
N GLY A 199 11.93 15.62 -0.18
CA GLY A 199 12.82 16.42 -1.03
C GLY A 199 12.76 17.92 -0.70
N ASP A 200 13.68 18.66 -1.31
CA ASP A 200 13.82 20.13 -1.17
C ASP A 200 13.24 20.91 -2.36
N ARG A 201 12.88 20.22 -3.44
CA ARG A 201 12.37 20.85 -4.67
C ARG A 201 11.01 21.50 -4.50
N PHE A 202 10.22 21.01 -3.56
CA PHE A 202 8.92 21.55 -3.16
C PHE A 202 8.89 21.78 -1.63
N PRO A 203 9.47 22.89 -1.12
CA PRO A 203 9.62 23.09 0.34
C PRO A 203 8.28 23.01 1.11
N ASN A 204 7.17 23.46 0.52
CA ASN A 204 5.84 23.40 1.14
C ASN A 204 5.21 22.00 1.11
N TRP A 205 5.89 20.99 0.55
CA TRP A 205 5.41 19.62 0.46
C TRP A 205 6.17 18.68 1.40
N GLN A 206 7.22 19.15 2.07
CA GLN A 206 7.99 18.33 3.01
C GLN A 206 7.10 17.75 4.10
N GLY A 207 7.25 16.45 4.38
CA GLY A 207 6.43 15.70 5.33
C GLY A 207 5.01 15.37 4.84
N ASN A 208 4.57 15.88 3.68
CA ASN A 208 3.24 15.55 3.18
C ASN A 208 3.19 14.15 2.60
N LEU A 209 2.02 13.52 2.74
CA LEU A 209 1.72 12.23 2.17
C LEU A 209 1.10 12.40 0.77
N PHE A 210 1.57 11.59 -0.18
CA PHE A 210 1.04 11.54 -1.54
C PHE A 210 0.47 10.15 -1.81
N VAL A 211 -0.76 10.10 -2.32
CA VAL A 211 -1.48 8.86 -2.63
C VAL A 211 -2.03 8.94 -4.05
N GLY A 212 -1.73 7.94 -4.86
CA GLY A 212 -2.35 7.82 -6.18
C GLY A 212 -3.80 7.36 -6.05
N GLY A 213 -4.74 8.11 -6.63
CA GLY A 213 -6.15 7.72 -6.79
C GLY A 213 -6.40 7.24 -8.21
N MET A 214 -6.94 6.03 -8.34
CA MET A 214 -7.22 5.50 -9.67
C MET A 214 -8.58 5.91 -10.21
N MET A 215 -9.58 6.08 -9.34
CA MET A 215 -10.93 6.44 -9.77
C MET A 215 -11.80 6.79 -8.56
N THR A 216 -12.44 7.95 -8.56
CA THR A 216 -13.31 8.39 -7.46
C THR A 216 -14.75 7.96 -7.68
N GLY A 217 -15.33 7.26 -6.70
CA GLY A 217 -16.75 6.88 -6.69
C GLY A 217 -17.19 6.04 -7.90
N ARG A 218 -16.26 5.33 -8.54
CA ARG A 218 -16.47 4.57 -9.78
C ARG A 218 -16.85 5.44 -10.99
N VAL A 219 -16.55 6.74 -10.94
CA VAL A 219 -16.74 7.63 -12.09
C VAL A 219 -15.47 7.55 -12.96
N PRO A 220 -15.58 7.18 -14.25
CA PRO A 220 -14.44 7.12 -15.15
C PRO A 220 -13.74 8.48 -15.28
N GLN A 221 -12.42 8.46 -15.54
CA GLN A 221 -11.62 9.67 -15.78
C GLN A 221 -11.54 10.64 -14.57
N THR A 222 -11.65 10.13 -13.36
CA THR A 222 -11.51 10.88 -12.11
C THR A 222 -10.27 10.51 -11.30
N GLY A 223 -9.31 9.83 -11.95
CA GLY A 223 -8.02 9.57 -11.33
C GLY A 223 -7.27 10.88 -11.05
N HIS A 224 -6.51 10.89 -9.95
CA HIS A 224 -5.77 12.06 -9.50
C HIS A 224 -4.64 11.63 -8.55
N LEU A 225 -3.69 12.51 -8.32
CA LEU A 225 -2.73 12.38 -7.24
C LEU A 225 -3.26 13.19 -6.06
N GLU A 226 -3.48 12.54 -4.92
CA GLU A 226 -3.93 13.22 -3.71
C GLU A 226 -2.74 13.57 -2.82
N ARG A 227 -2.59 14.86 -2.49
CA ARG A 227 -1.66 15.36 -1.49
C ARG A 227 -2.40 15.55 -0.19
N ILE A 228 -1.91 14.95 0.88
CA ILE A 228 -2.48 14.98 2.22
C ILE A 228 -1.49 15.68 3.15
N VAL A 229 -1.94 16.74 3.80
CA VAL A 229 -1.17 17.46 4.82
C VAL A 229 -1.55 16.89 6.17
N LEU A 230 -0.55 16.47 6.91
CA LEU A 230 -0.70 15.94 8.26
C LEU A 230 -0.20 16.97 9.29
N ASN A 231 -0.75 16.93 10.49
CA ASN A 231 -0.22 17.68 11.63
C ASN A 231 0.91 16.90 12.31
N GLN A 232 1.49 17.48 13.38
CA GLN A 232 2.57 16.86 14.15
C GLN A 232 2.16 15.56 14.88
N TYR A 233 0.89 15.24 14.95
CA TYR A 233 0.35 14.01 15.55
C TYR A 233 0.02 12.94 14.50
N GLY A 234 0.31 13.21 13.21
CA GLY A 234 -0.01 12.31 12.11
C GLY A 234 -1.48 12.34 11.67
N GLU A 235 -2.26 13.33 12.13
CA GLU A 235 -3.67 13.45 11.76
C GLU A 235 -3.84 14.31 10.51
N GLU A 236 -4.82 13.95 9.67
CA GLU A 236 -5.14 14.69 8.46
C GLU A 236 -5.69 16.08 8.78
N VAL A 237 -5.07 17.11 8.19
CA VAL A 237 -5.50 18.52 8.29
C VAL A 237 -6.17 18.99 7.00
N ARG A 238 -5.65 18.57 5.85
CA ARG A 238 -6.08 19.00 4.53
C ARG A 238 -5.67 18.02 3.46
N ARG A 239 -6.46 17.90 2.41
CA ARG A 239 -6.12 17.19 1.18
C ARG A 239 -6.34 18.06 -0.05
N GLU A 240 -5.58 17.76 -1.10
CA GLU A 240 -5.58 18.50 -2.36
C GLU A 240 -5.45 17.51 -3.53
N TRP A 241 -6.25 17.70 -4.56
CA TRP A 241 -6.15 16.93 -5.79
C TRP A 241 -5.19 17.60 -6.77
N LEU A 242 -4.22 16.85 -7.22
CA LEU A 242 -3.25 17.22 -8.24
C LEU A 242 -3.45 16.32 -9.46
N LEU A 243 -3.13 16.82 -10.66
CA LEU A 243 -3.16 16.08 -11.92
C LEU A 243 -4.55 15.52 -12.31
N ALA A 244 -5.63 16.06 -11.74
CA ALA A 244 -7.00 15.63 -12.08
C ALA A 244 -7.36 15.95 -13.54
N GLU A 245 -6.76 16.98 -14.14
CA GLU A 245 -6.90 17.37 -15.53
C GLU A 245 -6.39 16.32 -16.52
N LEU A 246 -5.50 15.43 -16.11
CA LEU A 246 -5.03 14.32 -16.93
C LEU A 246 -6.12 13.28 -17.22
N LYS A 247 -7.12 13.19 -16.33
CA LYS A 247 -8.22 12.22 -16.42
C LYS A 247 -7.76 10.76 -16.52
N GLN A 248 -6.56 10.47 -15.98
CA GLN A 248 -5.94 9.16 -16.00
C GLN A 248 -5.89 8.56 -14.59
N ARG A 249 -5.88 7.26 -14.52
CA ARG A 249 -5.68 6.50 -13.30
C ARG A 249 -4.23 6.66 -12.84
N ILE A 250 -4.01 7.09 -11.60
CA ILE A 250 -2.66 7.15 -11.03
C ILE A 250 -2.35 5.80 -10.36
N ARG A 251 -1.34 5.10 -10.89
CA ARG A 251 -0.98 3.75 -10.44
C ARG A 251 0.08 3.72 -9.36
N ASP A 252 1.05 4.62 -9.43
CA ASP A 252 2.10 4.71 -8.40
C ASP A 252 2.62 6.15 -8.33
N VAL A 253 3.18 6.49 -7.17
CA VAL A 253 3.89 7.74 -6.92
C VAL A 253 5.15 7.44 -6.12
N ARG A 254 6.29 8.00 -6.54
CA ARG A 254 7.58 7.83 -5.88
C ARG A 254 8.37 9.11 -5.92
N GLN A 255 9.17 9.35 -4.88
CA GLN A 255 10.18 10.39 -4.92
C GLN A 255 11.44 9.83 -5.58
N GLY A 256 11.96 10.54 -6.58
CA GLY A 256 13.22 10.24 -7.23
C GLY A 256 14.44 10.75 -6.45
N PRO A 257 15.64 10.29 -6.81
CA PRO A 257 16.88 10.72 -6.16
C PRO A 257 17.22 12.20 -6.41
N ASP A 258 16.56 12.83 -7.37
CA ASP A 258 16.65 14.27 -7.71
C ASP A 258 15.72 15.13 -6.86
N GLY A 259 14.99 14.53 -5.89
CA GLY A 259 14.04 15.22 -5.02
C GLY A 259 12.72 15.59 -5.69
N LEU A 260 12.45 15.10 -6.90
CA LEU A 260 11.19 15.29 -7.61
C LEU A 260 10.24 14.11 -7.40
N LEU A 261 8.95 14.32 -7.60
CA LEU A 261 7.96 13.24 -7.60
C LEU A 261 7.78 12.68 -9.02
N TYR A 262 7.75 11.36 -9.08
CA TYR A 262 7.47 10.59 -10.28
C TYR A 262 6.12 9.88 -10.12
N VAL A 263 5.29 9.94 -11.13
CA VAL A 263 3.94 9.40 -11.15
C VAL A 263 3.79 8.47 -12.34
N LEU A 264 3.32 7.25 -12.07
CA LEU A 264 2.98 6.28 -13.10
C LEU A 264 1.47 6.26 -13.30
N THR A 265 1.01 6.47 -14.53
CA THR A 265 -0.40 6.35 -14.89
C THR A 265 -0.74 4.91 -15.33
N GLU A 266 -2.03 4.58 -15.37
CA GLU A 266 -2.52 3.24 -15.76
C GLU A 266 -3.67 3.39 -16.76
N GLU A 267 -3.35 3.55 -18.03
CA GLU A 267 -4.29 3.57 -19.16
C GLU A 267 -3.61 2.92 -20.37
N ASN A 268 -4.31 2.78 -21.49
CA ASN A 268 -3.73 2.23 -22.72
C ASN A 268 -2.50 3.04 -23.20
N GLU A 269 -2.53 4.35 -22.96
CA GLU A 269 -1.41 5.26 -23.19
C GLU A 269 -0.82 5.71 -21.85
N ALA A 270 -0.33 4.74 -21.07
CA ALA A 270 0.28 5.00 -19.77
C ALA A 270 1.60 5.76 -19.93
N ALA A 271 1.90 6.61 -18.94
CA ALA A 271 3.10 7.43 -18.91
C ALA A 271 3.78 7.40 -17.54
N LEU A 272 5.10 7.56 -17.55
CA LEU A 272 5.88 7.96 -16.39
C LEU A 272 6.06 9.48 -16.43
N LEU A 273 5.41 10.18 -15.53
CA LEU A 273 5.43 11.63 -15.43
C LEU A 273 6.38 12.05 -14.31
N ARG A 274 7.04 13.20 -14.49
CA ARG A 274 7.86 13.86 -13.48
C ARG A 274 7.22 15.21 -13.14
N ILE A 275 7.01 15.47 -11.85
CA ILE A 275 6.46 16.75 -11.37
C ILE A 275 7.63 17.70 -11.12
N GLU A 276 7.61 18.86 -11.78
CA GLU A 276 8.65 19.87 -11.68
C GLU A 276 8.10 21.18 -11.10
N PRO A 277 8.90 21.93 -10.31
CA PRO A 277 8.50 23.27 -9.88
C PRO A 277 8.36 24.19 -11.09
N VAL A 278 7.28 24.96 -11.12
CA VAL A 278 7.13 26.05 -12.11
C VAL A 278 7.98 27.23 -11.67
N THR A 279 8.92 27.63 -12.52
CA THR A 279 9.61 28.91 -12.35
C THR A 279 8.64 30.01 -12.77
N LEU A 280 8.03 30.68 -11.80
CA LEU A 280 7.24 31.88 -12.11
C LEU A 280 8.18 32.92 -12.71
N GLN A 281 8.04 33.21 -14.00
CA GLN A 281 8.63 34.42 -14.55
C GLN A 281 7.96 35.62 -13.87
N PRO A 282 8.73 36.60 -13.35
CA PRO A 282 8.12 37.83 -12.87
C PRO A 282 7.29 38.44 -14.00
N PRO A 283 6.14 39.04 -13.69
CA PRO A 283 5.35 39.75 -14.71
C PRO A 283 6.26 40.76 -15.40
N ALA A 284 6.23 40.75 -16.72
CA ALA A 284 6.90 41.81 -17.49
C ALA A 284 6.32 43.17 -17.03
N LEU A 285 7.19 44.06 -16.54
CA LEU A 285 6.85 45.39 -16.10
C LEU A 285 6.43 46.25 -17.30
#